data_542f102a8d2954cbaf9999a95a704ed0
#
_entry.id   542f102a8d2954cbaf9999a95a704ed0
#
_cell.length_a   1.000
_cell.length_b   1.000
_cell.length_c   1.000
_cell.angle_alpha   90.00
_cell.angle_beta   90.00
_cell.angle_gamma   90.00
#
_symmetry.space_group_name_H-M   'P 1'
#
loop_
_entity.id
_entity.type
_entity.pdbx_description
1 polymer ?
#
loop_
_entity_poly.entity_id
_entity_poly.type
_entity_poly.pdbx_seq_one_letter_code
_entity_poly.pdbx_strand_id
1 'polypeptide(L)'
;MKIRERIRALVQFRLDAVETDKEALRRALAIMAMPQNVPTALKLGWHSADLMWRLAGDTATDYNHYTKRTILASIYGATLAVFVDDTSEDHAETKAFLSRRLDGVMKFEKVKAQLLNPEREHFSPARFLGRLRYPAR
;
A
#
# COMPACT_ATOMS: atom_id res chain seq x y z
N MET A 1 -3.70 -2.14 -18.82
CA MET A 1 -3.55 -2.73 -17.47
C MET A 1 -3.88 -1.69 -16.41
N LYS A 2 -4.72 -2.07 -15.47
CA LYS A 2 -5.11 -1.18 -14.37
C LYS A 2 -3.94 -0.92 -13.43
N ILE A 3 -3.96 0.22 -12.75
CA ILE A 3 -2.90 0.59 -11.81
C ILE A 3 -2.68 -0.46 -10.73
N ARG A 4 -3.77 -1.03 -10.19
CA ARG A 4 -3.69 -2.11 -9.20
C ARG A 4 -2.84 -3.28 -9.71
N GLU A 5 -3.08 -3.69 -10.94
CA GLU A 5 -2.35 -4.81 -11.52
C GLU A 5 -0.90 -4.47 -11.80
N ARG A 6 -0.63 -3.23 -12.17
CA ARG A 6 0.75 -2.75 -12.35
C ARG A 6 1.51 -2.76 -11.03
N ILE A 7 0.89 -2.26 -9.97
CA ILE A 7 1.50 -2.27 -8.64
C ILE A 7 1.74 -3.70 -8.18
N ARG A 8 0.75 -4.59 -8.35
CA ARG A 8 0.91 -6.01 -7.99
C ARG A 8 2.08 -6.64 -8.74
N ALA A 9 2.18 -6.38 -10.03
CA ALA A 9 3.26 -6.90 -10.85
C ALA A 9 4.63 -6.38 -10.41
N LEU A 10 4.71 -5.10 -10.04
CA LEU A 10 5.96 -4.51 -9.58
C LEU A 10 6.39 -5.08 -8.23
N VAL A 11 5.46 -5.26 -7.30
CA VAL A 11 5.77 -5.89 -6.01
C VAL A 11 6.21 -7.34 -6.25
N GLN A 12 5.48 -8.08 -7.08
CA GLN A 12 5.83 -9.46 -7.39
C GLN A 12 7.21 -9.58 -8.02
N PHE A 13 7.55 -8.66 -8.92
CA PHE A 13 8.88 -8.61 -9.54
C PHE A 13 9.98 -8.48 -8.49
N ARG A 14 9.77 -7.61 -7.50
CA ARG A 14 10.74 -7.43 -6.42
C ARG A 14 10.86 -8.67 -5.55
N LEU A 15 9.75 -9.34 -5.27
CA LEU A 15 9.76 -10.59 -4.51
C LEU A 15 10.51 -11.69 -5.26
N ASP A 16 10.25 -11.82 -6.54
CA ASP A 16 10.92 -12.81 -7.38
C ASP A 16 12.44 -12.57 -7.43
N ALA A 17 12.85 -11.31 -7.43
CA ALA A 17 14.25 -10.94 -7.46
C ALA A 17 15.02 -11.36 -6.20
N VAL A 18 14.33 -11.46 -5.05
CA VAL A 18 14.95 -11.84 -3.77
C VAL A 18 14.59 -13.26 -3.33
N GLU A 19 13.92 -14.03 -4.17
CA GLU A 19 13.44 -15.36 -3.83
C GLU A 19 14.59 -16.30 -3.44
N THR A 20 15.71 -16.23 -4.15
CA THR A 20 16.87 -17.07 -3.87
C THR A 20 17.65 -16.61 -2.65
N ASP A 21 17.39 -15.40 -2.16
CA ASP A 21 18.11 -14.79 -1.04
C ASP A 21 17.22 -14.58 0.18
N LYS A 22 16.22 -15.44 0.38
CA LYS A 22 15.25 -15.31 1.48
C LYS A 22 15.89 -15.18 2.84
N GLU A 23 16.95 -15.95 3.10
CA GLU A 23 17.63 -15.89 4.40
C GLU A 23 18.31 -14.54 4.60
N ALA A 24 18.95 -14.02 3.57
CA ALA A 24 19.56 -12.70 3.62
C ALA A 24 18.48 -11.62 3.84
N LEU A 25 17.34 -11.75 3.17
CA LEU A 25 16.22 -10.85 3.33
C LEU A 25 15.66 -10.91 4.77
N ARG A 26 15.51 -12.11 5.33
CA ARG A 26 15.05 -12.29 6.70
C ARG A 26 15.95 -11.55 7.68
N ARG A 27 17.27 -11.71 7.52
CA ARG A 27 18.25 -11.02 8.36
C ARG A 27 18.17 -9.51 8.20
N ALA A 28 18.04 -9.04 6.96
CA ALA A 28 17.91 -7.60 6.70
C ALA A 28 16.66 -7.02 7.35
N LEU A 29 15.52 -7.71 7.27
CA LEU A 29 14.28 -7.26 7.90
C LEU A 29 14.42 -7.22 9.42
N ALA A 30 15.08 -8.22 10.01
CA ALA A 30 15.32 -8.24 11.46
C ALA A 30 16.19 -7.06 11.90
N ILE A 31 17.23 -6.73 11.14
CA ILE A 31 18.10 -5.58 11.41
C ILE A 31 17.31 -4.29 11.30
N MET A 32 16.50 -4.15 10.26
CA MET A 32 15.69 -2.94 10.03
C MET A 32 14.59 -2.77 11.07
N ALA A 33 14.16 -3.86 11.72
CA ALA A 33 13.16 -3.79 12.77
C ALA A 33 13.73 -3.29 14.11
N MET A 34 15.05 -3.19 14.23
CA MET A 34 15.67 -2.64 15.45
C MET A 34 15.32 -1.16 15.59
N PRO A 35 15.03 -0.70 16.82
CA PRO A 35 14.57 0.69 17.03
C PRO A 35 15.46 1.76 16.41
N GLN A 36 16.77 1.60 16.48
CA GLN A 36 17.71 2.58 15.92
C GLN A 36 17.69 2.63 14.40
N ASN A 37 17.17 1.58 13.74
CA ASN A 37 17.13 1.48 12.28
C ASN A 37 15.75 1.80 11.70
N VAL A 38 14.73 2.01 12.54
CA VAL A 38 13.35 2.26 12.06
C VAL A 38 13.28 3.47 11.12
N PRO A 39 13.89 4.62 11.42
CA PRO A 39 13.85 5.77 10.50
C PRO A 39 14.41 5.42 9.11
N THR A 40 15.52 4.68 9.06
CA THR A 40 16.11 4.25 7.79
C THR A 40 15.19 3.28 7.06
N ALA A 41 14.59 2.34 7.78
CA ALA A 41 13.67 1.36 7.19
C ALA A 41 12.43 2.06 6.59
N LEU A 42 11.87 3.03 7.30
CA LEU A 42 10.74 3.81 6.81
C LEU A 42 11.10 4.60 5.54
N LYS A 43 12.28 5.20 5.53
CA LYS A 43 12.78 5.94 4.37
C LYS A 43 12.95 5.03 3.16
N LEU A 44 13.54 3.86 3.35
CA LEU A 44 13.74 2.89 2.27
C LEU A 44 12.40 2.35 1.75
N GLY A 45 11.47 2.05 2.65
CA GLY A 45 10.13 1.60 2.28
C GLY A 45 9.38 2.65 1.48
N TRP A 46 9.44 3.90 1.92
CA TRP A 46 8.81 5.00 1.21
C TRP A 46 9.42 5.20 -0.18
N HIS A 47 10.74 5.11 -0.27
CA HIS A 47 11.47 5.25 -1.52
C HIS A 47 11.07 4.17 -2.53
N SER A 48 10.96 2.92 -2.06
CA SER A 48 10.49 1.81 -2.89
C SER A 48 9.06 2.03 -3.36
N ALA A 49 8.18 2.48 -2.46
CA ALA A 49 6.80 2.78 -2.81
C ALA A 49 6.69 3.90 -3.84
N ASP A 50 7.49 4.95 -3.67
CA ASP A 50 7.54 6.06 -4.61
C ASP A 50 7.94 5.58 -6.01
N LEU A 51 8.98 4.78 -6.08
CA LEU A 51 9.44 4.22 -7.35
C LEU A 51 8.35 3.37 -8.01
N MET A 52 7.71 2.49 -7.25
CA MET A 52 6.66 1.62 -7.78
C MET A 52 5.46 2.44 -8.29
N TRP A 53 5.03 3.47 -7.56
CA TRP A 53 3.94 4.33 -8.01
C TRP A 53 4.30 5.08 -9.29
N ARG A 54 5.52 5.59 -9.40
CA ARG A 54 5.97 6.28 -10.61
C ARG A 54 6.00 5.33 -11.81
N LEU A 55 6.51 4.12 -11.61
CA LEU A 55 6.54 3.12 -12.67
C LEU A 55 5.15 2.66 -13.08
N ALA A 56 4.20 2.70 -12.16
CA ALA A 56 2.81 2.37 -12.45
C ALA A 56 2.07 3.50 -13.18
N GLY A 57 2.70 4.67 -13.32
CA GLY A 57 2.12 5.79 -14.04
C GLY A 57 1.46 6.85 -13.16
N ASP A 58 1.70 6.81 -11.86
CA ASP A 58 1.14 7.81 -10.94
C ASP A 58 1.94 9.12 -11.04
N THR A 59 1.25 10.21 -11.35
CA THR A 59 1.85 11.53 -11.46
C THR A 59 1.36 12.50 -10.39
N ALA A 60 0.63 12.00 -9.39
CA ALA A 60 0.08 12.83 -8.33
C ALA A 60 1.18 13.52 -7.53
N THR A 61 1.00 14.82 -7.27
CA THR A 61 1.95 15.64 -6.50
C THR A 61 1.30 16.26 -5.27
N ASP A 62 0.03 15.96 -5.04
CA ASP A 62 -0.76 16.52 -3.95
C ASP A 62 -0.76 15.60 -2.72
N TYR A 63 -1.76 15.79 -1.85
CA TYR A 63 -1.94 14.97 -0.65
C TYR A 63 -1.98 13.47 -0.96
N ASN A 64 -2.58 13.08 -2.09
CA ASN A 64 -2.66 11.68 -2.49
C ASN A 64 -1.28 11.08 -2.79
N HIS A 65 -0.32 11.89 -3.22
CA HIS A 65 1.05 11.45 -3.43
C HIS A 65 1.63 10.79 -2.19
N TYR A 66 1.52 11.48 -1.05
CA TYR A 66 2.08 10.98 0.21
C TYR A 66 1.26 9.81 0.78
N THR A 67 -0.06 9.90 0.72
CA THR A 67 -0.95 8.86 1.23
C THR A 67 -0.74 7.55 0.49
N LYS A 68 -0.72 7.57 -0.83
CA LYS A 68 -0.51 6.38 -1.64
C LYS A 68 0.82 5.71 -1.35
N ARG A 69 1.88 6.49 -1.21
CA ARG A 69 3.22 5.97 -0.98
C ARG A 69 3.36 5.38 0.42
N THR A 70 2.78 6.02 1.42
CA THR A 70 2.77 5.50 2.78
C THR A 70 2.02 4.17 2.86
N ILE A 71 0.85 4.09 2.24
CA ILE A 71 0.05 2.87 2.23
C ILE A 71 0.80 1.75 1.52
N LEU A 72 1.36 2.03 0.35
CA LEU A 72 2.10 1.01 -0.41
C LEU A 72 3.36 0.56 0.34
N ALA A 73 4.06 1.47 0.99
CA ALA A 73 5.23 1.12 1.79
C ALA A 73 4.86 0.14 2.90
N SER A 74 3.74 0.36 3.59
CA SER A 74 3.27 -0.55 4.64
C SER A 74 2.85 -1.90 4.07
N ILE A 75 2.18 -1.92 2.92
CA ILE A 75 1.78 -3.16 2.25
C ILE A 75 3.01 -3.95 1.81
N TYR A 76 3.98 -3.27 1.22
CA TYR A 76 5.21 -3.91 0.75
C TYR A 76 5.99 -4.52 1.93
N GLY A 77 6.15 -3.76 3.01
CA GLY A 77 6.83 -4.25 4.21
C GLY A 77 6.13 -5.47 4.81
N ALA A 78 4.81 -5.41 4.93
CA ALA A 78 4.02 -6.54 5.44
C ALA A 78 4.11 -7.76 4.51
N THR A 79 4.11 -7.53 3.19
CA THR A 79 4.24 -8.61 2.20
C THR A 79 5.62 -9.26 2.28
N LEU A 80 6.68 -8.49 2.48
CA LEU A 80 8.01 -9.04 2.68
C LEU A 80 8.06 -9.94 3.91
N ALA A 81 7.41 -9.51 5.00
CA ALA A 81 7.37 -10.30 6.24
C ALA A 81 6.64 -11.64 6.02
N VAL A 82 5.55 -11.64 5.28
CA VAL A 82 4.84 -12.88 4.92
C VAL A 82 5.70 -13.74 4.01
N PHE A 83 6.34 -13.11 3.03
CA PHE A 83 7.15 -13.82 2.02
C PHE A 83 8.30 -14.61 2.62
N VAL A 84 9.02 -14.06 3.60
CA VAL A 84 10.19 -14.74 4.16
C VAL A 84 9.84 -16.02 4.91
N ASP A 85 8.61 -16.14 5.39
CA ASP A 85 8.14 -17.31 6.10
C ASP A 85 7.21 -18.19 5.26
N ASP A 86 6.96 -17.81 4.01
CA ASP A 86 6.03 -18.51 3.13
C ASP A 86 6.69 -19.76 2.54
N THR A 87 6.17 -20.92 2.93
CA THR A 87 6.61 -22.23 2.43
C THR A 87 5.59 -22.84 1.47
N SER A 88 4.53 -22.11 1.12
CA SER A 88 3.50 -22.61 0.21
C SER A 88 4.03 -22.74 -1.21
N GLU A 89 3.39 -23.61 -1.99
CA GLU A 89 3.78 -23.84 -3.37
C GLU A 89 3.62 -22.56 -4.19
N ASP A 90 4.67 -22.19 -4.91
CA ASP A 90 4.72 -21.00 -5.75
C ASP A 90 4.36 -19.71 -4.99
N HIS A 91 4.61 -19.68 -3.68
CA HIS A 91 4.31 -18.56 -2.81
C HIS A 91 2.85 -18.12 -2.88
N ALA A 92 1.95 -19.10 -2.93
CA ALA A 92 0.52 -18.83 -3.07
C ALA A 92 -0.03 -18.00 -1.91
N GLU A 93 0.45 -18.21 -0.69
CA GLU A 93 0.00 -17.43 0.48
C GLU A 93 0.42 -15.97 0.38
N THR A 94 1.65 -15.71 -0.06
CA THR A 94 2.15 -14.34 -0.25
C THR A 94 1.35 -13.63 -1.35
N LYS A 95 1.10 -14.31 -2.45
CA LYS A 95 0.32 -13.74 -3.56
C LYS A 95 -1.10 -13.40 -3.13
N ALA A 96 -1.73 -14.30 -2.36
CA ALA A 96 -3.07 -14.06 -1.84
C ALA A 96 -3.10 -12.90 -0.85
N PHE A 97 -2.11 -12.81 0.03
CA PHE A 97 -1.97 -11.72 0.98
C PHE A 97 -1.85 -10.37 0.25
N LEU A 98 -0.93 -10.29 -0.72
CA LEU A 98 -0.73 -9.07 -1.50
C LEU A 98 -2.01 -8.64 -2.21
N SER A 99 -2.71 -9.59 -2.84
CA SER A 99 -3.96 -9.29 -3.54
C SER A 99 -5.02 -8.73 -2.59
N ARG A 100 -5.18 -9.33 -1.41
CA ARG A 100 -6.13 -8.84 -0.41
C ARG A 100 -5.81 -7.42 0.05
N ARG A 101 -4.52 -7.13 0.27
CA ARG A 101 -4.10 -5.79 0.73
C ARG A 101 -4.33 -4.74 -0.36
N LEU A 102 -4.01 -5.06 -1.60
CA LEU A 102 -4.24 -4.15 -2.72
C LEU A 102 -5.74 -3.91 -2.95
N ASP A 103 -6.56 -4.96 -2.83
CA ASP A 103 -8.01 -4.81 -2.94
C ASP A 103 -8.55 -3.88 -1.85
N GLY A 104 -8.03 -4.00 -0.64
CA GLY A 104 -8.41 -3.12 0.46
C GLY A 104 -8.08 -1.65 0.18
N VAL A 105 -6.92 -1.38 -0.41
CA VAL A 105 -6.51 -0.02 -0.79
C VAL A 105 -7.42 0.53 -1.88
N MET A 106 -7.69 -0.26 -2.90
CA MET A 106 -8.55 0.17 -4.00
C MET A 106 -9.96 0.47 -3.51
N LYS A 107 -10.47 -0.34 -2.60
CA LYS A 107 -11.77 -0.11 -1.97
C LYS A 107 -11.76 1.18 -1.16
N PHE A 108 -10.71 1.42 -0.39
CA PHE A 108 -10.54 2.64 0.40
C PHE A 108 -10.50 3.87 -0.51
N GLU A 109 -9.71 3.83 -1.58
CA GLU A 109 -9.60 4.94 -2.52
C GLU A 109 -10.93 5.22 -3.20
N LYS A 110 -11.68 4.19 -3.53
CA LYS A 110 -13.01 4.34 -4.14
C LYS A 110 -13.98 5.02 -3.18
N VAL A 111 -14.02 4.59 -1.93
CA VAL A 111 -14.87 5.18 -0.91
C VAL A 111 -14.49 6.64 -0.67
N LYS A 112 -13.19 6.91 -0.54
CA LYS A 112 -12.67 8.26 -0.37
C LYS A 112 -13.06 9.16 -1.53
N ALA A 113 -12.93 8.69 -2.76
CA ALA A 113 -13.29 9.44 -3.95
C ALA A 113 -14.80 9.75 -3.96
N GLN A 114 -15.63 8.81 -3.56
CA GLN A 114 -17.07 9.01 -3.46
C GLN A 114 -17.42 10.06 -2.41
N LEU A 115 -16.71 10.06 -1.28
CA LEU A 115 -16.97 11.00 -0.20
C LEU A 115 -16.48 12.42 -0.52
N LEU A 116 -15.39 12.54 -1.27
CA LEU A 116 -14.76 13.82 -1.58
C LEU A 116 -15.10 14.36 -2.97
N ASN A 117 -15.91 13.64 -3.73
CA ASN A 117 -16.26 14.04 -5.09
C ASN A 117 -17.20 15.25 -5.07
N PRO A 118 -16.79 16.42 -5.59
CA PRO A 118 -17.64 17.61 -5.62
C PRO A 118 -18.86 17.47 -6.52
N GLU A 119 -18.84 16.53 -7.47
CA GLU A 119 -20.00 16.26 -8.34
C GLU A 119 -21.13 15.56 -7.58
N ARG A 120 -20.86 15.03 -6.42
CA ARG A 120 -21.90 14.54 -5.54
C ARG A 120 -22.48 15.74 -4.80
N GLU A 121 -23.51 16.29 -5.40
CA GLU A 121 -24.13 17.53 -4.98
C GLU A 121 -24.48 17.61 -3.50
N HIS A 122 -24.66 16.47 -2.88
CA HIS A 122 -25.22 16.42 -1.53
C HIS A 122 -24.19 16.14 -0.45
N PHE A 123 -22.94 15.90 -0.82
CA PHE A 123 -21.92 15.68 0.19
C PHE A 123 -21.05 16.91 0.37
N SER A 124 -21.09 17.47 1.58
CA SER A 124 -20.08 18.43 2.02
C SER A 124 -19.74 18.10 3.47
N PRO A 125 -18.51 18.41 3.91
CA PRO A 125 -18.15 18.22 5.32
C PRO A 125 -19.09 18.95 6.26
N ALA A 126 -19.50 20.16 5.89
CA ALA A 126 -20.45 20.95 6.69
C ALA A 126 -21.80 20.26 6.82
N ARG A 127 -22.33 19.73 5.73
CA ARG A 127 -23.59 19.00 5.74
C ARG A 127 -23.49 17.71 6.53
N PHE A 128 -22.37 17.01 6.37
CA PHE A 128 -22.13 15.77 7.10
C PHE A 128 -22.10 16.03 8.61
N LEU A 129 -21.36 17.05 9.03
CA LEU A 129 -21.29 17.45 10.43
C LEU A 129 -22.66 17.90 10.94
N GLY A 130 -23.41 18.61 10.12
CA GLY A 130 -24.77 19.01 10.44
C GLY A 130 -25.69 17.82 10.66
N ARG A 131 -25.58 16.78 9.86
CA ARG A 131 -26.36 15.55 10.01
C ARG A 131 -26.00 14.77 11.28
N LEU A 132 -24.74 14.81 11.70
CA LEU A 132 -24.32 14.19 12.95
C LEU A 132 -24.87 14.93 14.14
N ARG A 133 -24.90 16.26 14.06
CA ARG A 133 -25.42 17.13 15.13
C ARG A 133 -26.94 17.20 15.15
N TYR A 134 -27.54 17.24 13.97
CA TYR A 134 -28.99 17.31 13.79
C TYR A 134 -29.40 16.19 12.85
N PRO A 135 -29.68 14.98 13.38
CA PRO A 135 -29.98 13.85 12.53
C PRO A 135 -31.13 14.14 11.58
N ALA A 136 -30.96 13.77 10.32
CA ALA A 136 -31.99 13.91 9.31
C ALA A 136 -33.18 13.00 9.63
N ARG A 137 -34.34 13.50 9.42
CA ARG A 137 -35.57 12.75 9.64
C ARG A 137 -35.95 11.92 8.44
#